data_83e1f28991337d253e76371c85f7a21d
#
_entry.id   83e1f28991337d253e76371c85f7a21d
#
_cell.length_a   1.000
_cell.length_b   1.000
_cell.length_c   1.000
_cell.angle_alpha   90.00
_cell.angle_beta   90.00
_cell.angle_gamma   90.00
#
_symmetry.space_group_name_H-M   'P 1'
#
loop_
_entity.id
_entity.type
_entity.pdbx_description
1 polymer ?
#
loop_
_entity_poly.entity_id
_entity_poly.type
_entity_poly.pdbx_seq_one_letter_code
_entity_poly.pdbx_strand_id
1 'polypeptide(L)'
;GKENHHHTMKQEQINELLAQKALQYNMVVRLKGGDPFVFGRGGEEAIYLADRGIYCEVIPGISSCIAAAELAGIPVTHRGISKGFRVVTAHDRRNQLSDLNFASMAKSEETLVFLMGLSKLEEITTNLLKKGMDADTPVAVVSSAASTKQQTCEATLNTIHEKVKQEKLSSPAVIVVGDVVKLQKQIQKPKDTTCHLVTKIGNQPSKLAQILKDHGYKIKELQTGEISYRYDLISKEELAKVTYLIFTSRYGVHGFMKQMKSSNLDLRNLFDKKMVVVGEKTKDVLMQYGIIADLMPEEVGETNLSELMKQEVDAKDVIWYCKGRSGGEKLKKALTPICQVTEKIMYENNRKTLSEIPEIKDIRSVSFTCASSARRFFDQLGEEKQQWIENIPCISIGEKTTKQLQEIGVQHILESKDTTYGSMFDKIKESML
;
A
#
# COMPACT_ATOMS: atom_id res chain seq x y z
N GLY A 1 10.56 -23.87 10.46
CA GLY A 1 11.31 -22.61 10.66
C GLY A 1 11.92 -22.56 12.05
N LYS A 2 13.04 -21.86 12.19
CA LYS A 2 13.66 -21.62 13.51
C LYS A 2 13.08 -20.32 14.05
N GLU A 3 12.12 -20.38 14.94
CA GLU A 3 11.76 -19.27 15.83
C GLU A 3 12.61 -19.35 17.11
N ASN A 4 12.91 -18.21 17.75
CA ASN A 4 13.63 -18.16 19.00
C ASN A 4 12.96 -19.09 20.03
N HIS A 5 13.72 -20.08 20.53
CA HIS A 5 13.30 -21.10 21.50
C HIS A 5 12.36 -22.21 21.04
N HIS A 6 11.94 -22.27 19.75
CA HIS A 6 11.18 -23.40 19.20
C HIS A 6 11.89 -23.99 17.98
N HIS A 7 12.87 -24.90 18.22
CA HIS A 7 13.42 -25.72 17.16
C HIS A 7 12.49 -26.90 16.85
N THR A 8 11.76 -26.82 15.77
CA THR A 8 10.86 -27.90 15.33
C THR A 8 11.61 -29.20 14.98
N MET A 9 12.88 -29.09 14.57
CA MET A 9 13.74 -30.24 14.21
C MET A 9 15.22 -29.94 14.53
N LYS A 10 15.96 -30.97 14.94
CA LYS A 10 17.43 -30.90 15.07
C LYS A 10 18.07 -30.85 13.68
N GLN A 11 19.33 -30.35 13.59
CA GLN A 11 20.01 -30.20 12.30
C GLN A 11 20.23 -31.56 11.59
N GLU A 12 20.56 -32.59 12.35
CA GLU A 12 20.73 -33.94 11.83
C GLU A 12 19.44 -34.47 11.17
N GLN A 13 18.29 -34.18 11.77
CA GLN A 13 16.98 -34.53 11.23
C GLN A 13 16.64 -33.72 9.96
N ILE A 14 17.08 -32.46 9.89
CA ILE A 14 16.91 -31.65 8.67
C ILE A 14 17.75 -32.22 7.53
N ASN A 15 19.02 -32.57 7.80
CA ASN A 15 19.92 -33.15 6.82
C ASN A 15 19.36 -34.48 6.28
N GLU A 16 18.89 -35.33 7.17
CA GLU A 16 18.25 -36.62 6.83
C GLU A 16 16.99 -36.40 5.97
N LEU A 17 16.12 -35.49 6.39
CA LEU A 17 14.89 -35.15 5.65
C LEU A 17 15.20 -34.66 4.24
N LEU A 18 16.22 -33.80 4.08
CA LEU A 18 16.65 -33.32 2.77
C LEU A 18 17.07 -34.44 1.85
N ALA A 19 17.90 -35.36 2.35
CA ALA A 19 18.35 -36.54 1.58
C ALA A 19 17.16 -37.42 1.20
N GLN A 20 16.28 -37.76 2.14
CA GLN A 20 15.08 -38.56 1.86
C GLN A 20 14.17 -37.90 0.80
N LYS A 21 13.97 -36.58 0.88
CA LYS A 21 13.12 -35.88 -0.09
C LYS A 21 13.80 -35.80 -1.47
N ALA A 22 15.10 -35.62 -1.54
CA ALA A 22 15.83 -35.63 -2.80
C ALA A 22 15.73 -36.97 -3.58
N LEU A 23 15.52 -38.07 -2.88
CA LEU A 23 15.26 -39.38 -3.51
C LEU A 23 13.82 -39.56 -3.99
N GLN A 24 12.89 -38.74 -3.47
CA GLN A 24 11.46 -38.85 -3.77
C GLN A 24 11.00 -37.87 -4.84
N TYR A 25 11.68 -36.72 -4.98
CA TYR A 25 11.26 -35.59 -5.83
C TYR A 25 12.40 -35.17 -6.76
N ASN A 26 12.04 -34.76 -7.98
CA ASN A 26 13.00 -34.25 -8.97
C ASN A 26 13.64 -32.90 -8.54
N MET A 27 12.97 -32.14 -7.68
CA MET A 27 13.47 -30.87 -7.15
C MET A 27 13.06 -30.69 -5.69
N VAL A 28 14.03 -30.39 -4.84
CA VAL A 28 13.80 -30.07 -3.42
C VAL A 28 14.40 -28.70 -3.14
N VAL A 29 13.60 -27.74 -2.68
CA VAL A 29 14.06 -26.40 -2.34
C VAL A 29 14.14 -26.23 -0.83
N ARG A 30 15.35 -25.96 -0.34
CA ARG A 30 15.63 -25.62 1.07
C ARG A 30 15.66 -24.10 1.23
N LEU A 31 14.52 -23.51 1.65
CA LEU A 31 14.43 -22.06 1.87
C LEU A 31 15.13 -21.65 3.18
N LYS A 32 15.96 -20.60 3.12
CA LYS A 32 16.72 -20.06 4.26
C LYS A 32 16.53 -18.55 4.33
N GLY A 33 16.65 -17.99 5.54
CA GLY A 33 16.53 -16.55 5.79
C GLY A 33 17.89 -15.85 5.75
N GLY A 34 18.36 -15.46 4.59
CA GLY A 34 19.66 -14.85 4.36
C GLY A 34 20.60 -15.77 3.57
N ASP A 35 21.90 -15.45 3.54
CA ASP A 35 22.88 -16.28 2.85
C ASP A 35 23.00 -17.66 3.52
N PRO A 36 22.92 -18.77 2.76
CA PRO A 36 22.98 -20.12 3.31
C PRO A 36 24.30 -20.44 4.04
N PHE A 37 25.42 -19.85 3.61
CA PHE A 37 26.74 -20.11 4.15
C PHE A 37 27.18 -19.15 5.23
N VAL A 38 26.44 -18.06 5.46
CA VAL A 38 26.75 -17.09 6.54
C VAL A 38 25.91 -17.39 7.78
N PHE A 39 26.49 -18.14 8.73
CA PHE A 39 25.84 -18.59 9.98
C PHE A 39 24.52 -19.36 9.78
N GLY A 40 24.25 -19.81 8.54
CA GLY A 40 23.03 -20.51 8.15
C GLY A 40 23.14 -22.02 8.17
N ARG A 41 24.31 -22.59 8.48
CA ARG A 41 24.60 -24.03 8.47
C ARG A 41 24.39 -24.73 7.10
N GLY A 42 24.31 -23.95 6.01
CA GLY A 42 24.12 -24.48 4.66
C GLY A 42 25.28 -25.35 4.19
N GLY A 43 26.51 -25.06 4.65
CA GLY A 43 27.68 -25.92 4.38
C GLY A 43 27.53 -27.34 4.96
N GLU A 44 26.99 -27.45 6.18
CA GLU A 44 26.73 -28.77 6.79
C GLU A 44 25.66 -29.56 5.99
N GLU A 45 24.60 -28.86 5.55
CA GLU A 45 23.53 -29.42 4.73
C GLU A 45 24.09 -29.90 3.36
N ALA A 46 24.88 -29.06 2.70
CA ALA A 46 25.49 -29.37 1.40
C ALA A 46 26.48 -30.53 1.46
N ILE A 47 27.38 -30.58 2.48
CA ILE A 47 28.32 -31.68 2.68
C ILE A 47 27.56 -32.99 2.90
N TYR A 48 26.53 -32.96 3.77
CA TYR A 48 25.73 -34.16 4.07
C TYR A 48 25.06 -34.76 2.82
N LEU A 49 24.60 -33.91 1.90
CA LEU A 49 24.00 -34.33 0.63
C LEU A 49 25.07 -34.83 -0.35
N ALA A 50 26.20 -34.13 -0.45
CA ALA A 50 27.31 -34.52 -1.32
C ALA A 50 27.90 -35.92 -0.95
N ASP A 51 28.06 -36.21 0.35
CA ASP A 51 28.49 -37.51 0.86
C ASP A 51 27.56 -38.68 0.43
N ARG A 52 26.34 -38.35 0.01
CA ARG A 52 25.33 -39.30 -0.49
C ARG A 52 25.11 -39.24 -2.00
N GLY A 53 26.00 -38.55 -2.72
CA GLY A 53 25.91 -38.39 -4.17
C GLY A 53 24.73 -37.53 -4.64
N ILE A 54 24.15 -36.73 -3.77
CA ILE A 54 23.01 -35.84 -4.10
C ILE A 54 23.58 -34.48 -4.47
N TYR A 55 23.32 -34.05 -5.69
CA TYR A 55 23.69 -32.69 -6.15
C TYR A 55 22.92 -31.62 -5.39
N CYS A 56 23.60 -30.57 -4.93
CA CYS A 56 23.03 -29.43 -4.24
C CYS A 56 23.58 -28.13 -4.84
N GLU A 57 22.71 -27.36 -5.44
CA GLU A 57 23.03 -26.00 -5.87
C GLU A 57 22.76 -25.02 -4.72
N VAL A 58 23.72 -24.13 -4.46
CA VAL A 58 23.59 -23.10 -3.42
C VAL A 58 23.38 -21.74 -4.07
N ILE A 59 22.23 -21.16 -3.81
CA ILE A 59 21.92 -19.81 -4.31
C ILE A 59 22.35 -18.81 -3.23
N PRO A 60 23.29 -17.88 -3.53
CA PRO A 60 23.69 -16.82 -2.59
C PRO A 60 22.52 -15.94 -2.16
N GLY A 61 22.60 -15.45 -0.94
CA GLY A 61 21.58 -14.58 -0.38
C GLY A 61 22.20 -13.37 0.31
N ILE A 62 21.34 -12.44 0.74
CA ILE A 62 21.76 -11.26 1.49
C ILE A 62 21.69 -11.56 2.97
N SER A 63 22.84 -11.46 3.67
CA SER A 63 22.91 -11.76 5.10
C SER A 63 22.62 -10.55 5.96
N SER A 64 22.01 -10.78 7.12
CA SER A 64 21.65 -9.72 8.08
C SER A 64 22.85 -8.91 8.60
N CYS A 65 24.05 -9.49 8.60
CA CYS A 65 25.28 -8.79 8.98
C CYS A 65 25.61 -7.59 8.09
N ILE A 66 25.11 -7.57 6.86
CA ILE A 66 25.21 -6.46 5.91
C ILE A 66 23.87 -5.72 5.85
N ALA A 67 22.79 -6.44 5.54
CA ALA A 67 21.49 -5.83 5.30
C ALA A 67 20.93 -5.03 6.48
N ALA A 68 21.14 -5.48 7.73
CA ALA A 68 20.63 -4.76 8.88
C ALA A 68 21.32 -3.40 9.06
N ALA A 69 22.64 -3.35 8.86
CA ALA A 69 23.40 -2.10 8.92
C ALA A 69 22.97 -1.14 7.78
N GLU A 70 22.90 -1.63 6.53
CA GLU A 70 22.46 -0.83 5.38
C GLU A 70 21.07 -0.25 5.57
N LEU A 71 20.11 -1.06 5.98
CA LEU A 71 18.73 -0.62 6.23
C LEU A 71 18.61 0.38 7.39
N ALA A 72 19.60 0.39 8.28
CA ALA A 72 19.76 1.41 9.31
C ALA A 72 20.57 2.63 8.82
N GLY A 73 21.03 2.68 7.55
CA GLY A 73 21.85 3.75 7.02
C GLY A 73 23.30 3.74 7.51
N ILE A 74 23.79 2.57 7.95
CA ILE A 74 25.15 2.38 8.46
C ILE A 74 25.92 1.54 7.44
N PRO A 75 26.89 2.08 6.72
CA PRO A 75 27.75 1.30 5.83
C PRO A 75 28.72 0.46 6.68
N VAL A 76 28.84 -0.85 6.39
CA VAL A 76 29.78 -1.71 7.14
C VAL A 76 31.25 -1.41 6.82
N THR A 77 31.53 -0.74 5.71
CA THR A 77 32.84 -0.23 5.31
C THR A 77 32.71 1.19 4.75
N HIS A 78 33.72 2.04 4.96
CA HIS A 78 33.76 3.39 4.37
C HIS A 78 35.21 3.84 4.20
N ARG A 79 35.53 4.41 3.02
CA ARG A 79 36.89 4.91 2.72
C ARG A 79 37.29 5.97 3.76
N GLY A 80 38.44 5.78 4.37
CA GLY A 80 38.99 6.69 5.38
C GLY A 80 38.45 6.47 6.81
N ILE A 81 37.46 5.56 7.01
CA ILE A 81 36.91 5.25 8.33
C ILE A 81 37.12 3.77 8.68
N SER A 82 36.66 2.87 7.82
CA SER A 82 36.81 1.43 8.05
C SER A 82 37.08 0.69 6.74
N LYS A 83 38.22 0.02 6.65
CA LYS A 83 38.68 -0.70 5.45
C LYS A 83 38.15 -2.14 5.38
N GLY A 84 37.57 -2.63 6.46
CA GLY A 84 37.06 -3.98 6.56
C GLY A 84 36.01 -4.09 7.64
N PHE A 85 35.34 -5.23 7.68
CA PHE A 85 34.42 -5.53 8.75
C PHE A 85 34.56 -6.99 9.17
N ARG A 86 34.39 -7.23 10.46
CA ARG A 86 34.47 -8.55 11.07
C ARG A 86 33.11 -8.97 11.58
N VAL A 87 32.60 -10.08 11.08
CA VAL A 87 31.32 -10.64 11.51
C VAL A 87 31.57 -11.85 12.41
N VAL A 88 30.90 -11.83 13.57
CA VAL A 88 30.99 -12.92 14.53
C VAL A 88 29.61 -13.28 15.08
N THR A 89 29.43 -14.54 15.49
CA THR A 89 28.29 -14.93 16.30
C THR A 89 28.63 -14.83 17.76
N ALA A 90 27.77 -14.20 18.54
CA ALA A 90 28.00 -14.01 19.98
C ALA A 90 27.64 -15.24 20.82
N HIS A 91 26.91 -16.22 20.26
CA HIS A 91 26.51 -17.42 20.97
C HIS A 91 27.28 -18.66 20.50
N ASP A 92 27.74 -19.46 21.45
CA ASP A 92 28.17 -20.82 21.21
C ASP A 92 26.96 -21.81 21.20
N ARG A 93 27.26 -23.11 21.06
CA ARG A 93 26.24 -24.18 21.09
C ARG A 93 25.52 -24.32 22.43
N ARG A 94 26.07 -23.77 23.52
CA ARG A 94 25.55 -23.84 24.91
C ARG A 94 24.84 -22.56 25.31
N ASN A 95 24.60 -21.64 24.36
CA ASN A 95 24.03 -20.31 24.60
C ASN A 95 24.90 -19.43 25.53
N GLN A 96 26.20 -19.70 25.59
CA GLN A 96 27.19 -18.88 26.30
C GLN A 96 27.84 -17.94 25.31
N LEU A 97 28.47 -16.85 25.80
CA LEU A 97 29.27 -15.98 24.97
C LEU A 97 30.37 -16.80 24.30
N SER A 98 30.43 -16.75 22.95
CA SER A 98 31.46 -17.44 22.18
C SER A 98 32.85 -17.01 22.63
N ASP A 99 33.82 -17.94 22.62
CA ASP A 99 35.22 -17.61 22.86
C ASP A 99 35.77 -16.75 21.71
N LEU A 100 35.70 -15.43 21.91
CA LEU A 100 36.07 -14.43 20.90
C LEU A 100 37.37 -13.74 21.34
N ASN A 101 38.24 -13.49 20.35
CA ASN A 101 39.48 -12.74 20.65
C ASN A 101 39.18 -11.22 20.77
N PHE A 102 38.60 -10.83 21.90
CA PHE A 102 38.27 -9.43 22.19
C PHE A 102 39.50 -8.50 22.19
N ALA A 103 40.69 -9.01 22.50
CA ALA A 103 41.90 -8.20 22.46
C ALA A 103 42.27 -7.82 20.98
N SER A 104 42.10 -8.72 20.04
CA SER A 104 42.27 -8.40 18.63
C SER A 104 41.20 -7.47 18.13
N MET A 105 39.95 -7.64 18.56
CA MET A 105 38.81 -6.79 18.14
C MET A 105 38.96 -5.37 18.66
N ALA A 106 39.35 -5.20 19.91
CA ALA A 106 39.50 -3.88 20.56
C ALA A 106 40.62 -3.02 19.91
N LYS A 107 41.58 -3.64 19.25
CA LYS A 107 42.70 -2.95 18.57
C LYS A 107 42.48 -2.82 17.05
N SER A 108 41.39 -3.37 16.52
CA SER A 108 41.10 -3.37 15.09
C SER A 108 40.46 -2.06 14.66
N GLU A 109 40.85 -1.55 13.47
CA GLU A 109 40.18 -0.45 12.77
C GLU A 109 39.00 -0.93 11.94
N GLU A 110 38.60 -2.22 12.07
CA GLU A 110 37.48 -2.81 11.36
C GLU A 110 36.16 -2.51 12.08
N THR A 111 35.08 -2.45 11.31
CA THR A 111 33.74 -2.48 11.86
C THR A 111 33.44 -3.86 12.43
N LEU A 112 33.02 -3.95 13.69
CA LEU A 112 32.60 -5.22 14.27
C LEU A 112 31.11 -5.39 14.16
N VAL A 113 30.67 -6.57 13.67
CA VAL A 113 29.26 -6.91 13.53
C VAL A 113 28.97 -8.19 14.31
N PHE A 114 28.16 -8.09 15.36
CA PHE A 114 27.78 -9.24 16.16
C PHE A 114 26.37 -9.69 15.81
N LEU A 115 26.27 -10.95 15.40
CA LEU A 115 25.00 -11.64 15.19
C LEU A 115 24.61 -12.43 16.46
N MET A 116 23.30 -12.56 16.69
CA MET A 116 22.76 -13.29 17.84
C MET A 116 23.33 -12.82 19.19
N GLY A 117 23.66 -11.52 19.31
CA GLY A 117 24.38 -10.95 20.45
C GLY A 117 23.55 -10.14 21.42
N LEU A 118 22.25 -9.91 21.15
CA LEU A 118 21.48 -8.95 21.96
C LEU A 118 21.42 -9.32 23.45
N SER A 119 21.20 -10.59 23.77
CA SER A 119 21.19 -11.09 25.14
C SER A 119 22.58 -11.10 25.80
N LYS A 120 23.64 -10.91 25.03
CA LYS A 120 25.03 -10.84 25.46
C LYS A 120 25.65 -9.46 25.29
N LEU A 121 24.84 -8.43 25.02
CA LEU A 121 25.32 -7.08 24.71
C LEU A 121 26.20 -6.53 25.88
N GLU A 122 25.77 -6.70 27.10
CA GLU A 122 26.54 -6.28 28.28
C GLU A 122 27.91 -6.99 28.37
N GLU A 123 27.93 -8.30 28.17
CA GLU A 123 29.17 -9.09 28.20
C GLU A 123 30.11 -8.69 27.04
N ILE A 124 29.57 -8.43 25.83
CA ILE A 124 30.33 -7.99 24.65
C ILE A 124 30.96 -6.62 24.93
N THR A 125 30.19 -5.62 25.36
CA THR A 125 30.68 -4.26 25.59
C THR A 125 31.69 -4.24 26.72
N THR A 126 31.43 -4.96 27.81
CA THR A 126 32.37 -5.08 28.96
C THR A 126 33.70 -5.69 28.53
N ASN A 127 33.69 -6.73 27.71
CA ASN A 127 34.94 -7.36 27.26
C ASN A 127 35.74 -6.46 26.31
N LEU A 128 35.05 -5.74 25.38
CA LEU A 128 35.71 -4.79 24.48
C LEU A 128 36.39 -3.65 25.29
N LEU A 129 35.67 -3.07 26.28
CA LEU A 129 36.18 -2.04 27.17
C LEU A 129 37.38 -2.53 27.98
N LYS A 130 37.28 -3.72 28.60
CA LYS A 130 38.36 -4.34 29.35
C LYS A 130 39.63 -4.60 28.51
N LYS A 131 39.46 -4.76 27.19
CA LYS A 131 40.60 -4.97 26.28
C LYS A 131 41.08 -3.68 25.60
N GLY A 132 40.59 -2.53 26.07
CA GLY A 132 41.11 -1.21 25.72
C GLY A 132 40.43 -0.54 24.51
N MET A 133 39.24 -1.00 24.12
CA MET A 133 38.44 -0.23 23.17
C MET A 133 37.91 1.03 23.82
N ASP A 134 37.91 2.14 23.08
CA ASP A 134 37.44 3.43 23.59
C ASP A 134 35.98 3.37 24.00
N ALA A 135 35.68 3.91 25.20
CA ALA A 135 34.33 3.93 25.76
C ALA A 135 33.35 4.75 24.89
N ASP A 136 33.85 5.73 24.16
CA ASP A 136 33.08 6.58 23.25
C ASP A 136 32.94 5.98 21.84
N THR A 137 33.48 4.78 21.59
CA THR A 137 33.30 4.09 20.31
C THR A 137 31.81 3.95 20.00
N PRO A 138 31.35 4.40 18.83
CA PRO A 138 29.93 4.33 18.47
C PRO A 138 29.46 2.90 18.31
N VAL A 139 28.25 2.65 18.78
CA VAL A 139 27.56 1.36 18.67
C VAL A 139 26.12 1.58 18.22
N ALA A 140 25.67 0.77 17.27
CA ALA A 140 24.27 0.69 16.89
C ALA A 140 23.73 -0.72 17.11
N VAL A 141 22.49 -0.82 17.56
CA VAL A 141 21.72 -2.06 17.63
C VAL A 141 20.52 -1.92 16.72
N VAL A 142 20.44 -2.78 15.70
CA VAL A 142 19.34 -2.80 14.71
C VAL A 142 18.48 -4.02 14.99
N SER A 143 17.28 -3.79 15.49
CA SER A 143 16.28 -4.83 15.81
C SER A 143 15.28 -4.96 14.68
N SER A 144 14.84 -6.19 14.40
CA SER A 144 13.81 -6.54 13.44
C SER A 144 14.01 -5.91 12.04
N ALA A 145 15.27 -5.84 11.58
CA ALA A 145 15.63 -5.26 10.28
C ALA A 145 14.80 -5.83 9.13
N ALA A 146 14.52 -4.99 8.12
CA ALA A 146 13.69 -5.30 6.96
C ALA A 146 12.21 -5.58 7.29
N SER A 147 11.74 -5.22 8.46
CA SER A 147 10.33 -5.33 8.83
C SER A 147 9.73 -3.94 9.16
N THR A 148 8.39 -3.88 9.22
CA THR A 148 7.69 -2.66 9.68
C THR A 148 7.95 -2.34 11.15
N LYS A 149 8.56 -3.27 11.90
CA LYS A 149 8.92 -3.14 13.31
C LYS A 149 10.41 -2.83 13.50
N GLN A 150 11.14 -2.51 12.43
CA GLN A 150 12.56 -2.18 12.56
C GLN A 150 12.77 -1.00 13.49
N GLN A 151 13.65 -1.18 14.46
CA GLN A 151 14.11 -0.14 15.39
C GLN A 151 15.63 -0.10 15.38
N THR A 152 16.20 1.10 15.51
CA THR A 152 17.65 1.31 15.61
C THR A 152 17.94 2.14 16.83
N CYS A 153 18.81 1.64 17.70
CA CYS A 153 19.29 2.33 18.89
C CYS A 153 20.78 2.62 18.72
N GLU A 154 21.19 3.88 18.85
CA GLU A 154 22.58 4.33 18.76
C GLU A 154 23.04 4.91 20.10
N ALA A 155 24.24 4.53 20.50
CA ALA A 155 24.92 5.10 21.67
C ALA A 155 26.43 4.85 21.57
N THR A 156 27.15 5.04 22.65
CA THR A 156 28.56 4.66 22.77
C THR A 156 28.72 3.26 23.38
N LEU A 157 29.88 2.67 23.24
CA LEU A 157 30.20 1.36 23.80
C LEU A 157 29.88 1.30 25.32
N ASN A 158 30.07 2.40 26.04
CA ASN A 158 29.78 2.49 27.45
C ASN A 158 28.30 2.59 27.81
N THR A 159 27.43 3.08 26.88
CA THR A 159 26.05 3.44 27.23
C THR A 159 25.01 2.63 26.47
N ILE A 160 25.40 1.90 25.43
CA ILE A 160 24.47 1.20 24.53
C ILE A 160 23.61 0.17 25.25
N HIS A 161 24.17 -0.57 26.20
CA HIS A 161 23.44 -1.62 26.90
C HIS A 161 22.23 -1.05 27.69
N GLU A 162 22.45 0.02 28.48
CA GLU A 162 21.36 0.65 29.21
C GLU A 162 20.32 1.27 28.28
N LYS A 163 20.76 1.90 27.19
CA LYS A 163 19.85 2.50 26.21
C LYS A 163 18.97 1.48 25.53
N VAL A 164 19.52 0.34 25.13
CA VAL A 164 18.77 -0.78 24.53
C VAL A 164 17.72 -1.33 25.50
N LYS A 165 18.02 -1.41 26.81
CA LYS A 165 17.05 -1.80 27.84
C LYS A 165 15.91 -0.79 27.98
N GLN A 166 16.24 0.51 28.02
CA GLN A 166 15.25 1.60 28.12
C GLN A 166 14.31 1.62 26.92
N GLU A 167 14.85 1.46 25.72
CA GLU A 167 14.08 1.44 24.46
C GLU A 167 13.42 0.09 24.18
N LYS A 168 13.63 -0.92 25.02
CA LYS A 168 13.04 -2.27 24.97
C LYS A 168 13.25 -2.98 23.62
N LEU A 169 14.44 -2.84 23.02
CA LEU A 169 14.74 -3.55 21.78
C LEU A 169 14.74 -5.07 22.01
N SER A 170 14.26 -5.80 21.02
CA SER A 170 14.13 -7.26 21.08
C SER A 170 14.79 -7.95 19.89
N SER A 171 15.07 -9.25 20.06
CA SER A 171 15.56 -10.11 18.97
C SER A 171 14.45 -10.35 17.94
N PRO A 172 14.83 -10.54 16.64
CA PRO A 172 16.20 -10.64 16.13
C PRO A 172 16.87 -9.27 16.03
N ALA A 173 18.16 -9.18 16.38
CA ALA A 173 18.93 -7.93 16.33
C ALA A 173 20.38 -8.16 15.90
N VAL A 174 20.96 -7.13 15.28
CA VAL A 174 22.36 -7.06 14.86
C VAL A 174 23.01 -5.89 15.61
N ILE A 175 24.23 -6.11 16.14
CA ILE A 175 25.01 -5.10 16.82
C ILE A 175 26.15 -4.68 15.89
N VAL A 176 26.32 -3.39 15.66
CA VAL A 176 27.39 -2.81 14.84
C VAL A 176 28.23 -1.89 15.73
N VAL A 177 29.54 -2.12 15.78
CA VAL A 177 30.49 -1.35 16.61
C VAL A 177 31.54 -0.72 15.70
N GLY A 178 31.76 0.58 15.79
CA GLY A 178 32.79 1.30 15.06
C GLY A 178 32.32 2.66 14.52
N ASP A 179 33.29 3.46 14.05
CA ASP A 179 33.05 4.84 13.62
C ASP A 179 32.09 5.00 12.44
N VAL A 180 31.87 3.95 11.65
CA VAL A 180 30.87 3.96 10.56
C VAL A 180 29.45 4.25 11.05
N VAL A 181 29.15 3.99 12.32
CA VAL A 181 27.84 4.30 12.93
C VAL A 181 27.55 5.80 12.89
N LYS A 182 28.57 6.66 13.03
CA LYS A 182 28.42 8.13 12.92
C LYS A 182 27.87 8.60 11.58
N LEU A 183 28.06 7.81 10.51
CA LEU A 183 27.62 8.15 9.17
C LEU A 183 26.10 8.03 8.99
N GLN A 184 25.42 7.31 9.87
CA GLN A 184 23.98 7.13 9.81
C GLN A 184 23.23 8.45 9.67
N LYS A 185 23.55 9.43 10.49
CA LYS A 185 22.91 10.76 10.47
C LYS A 185 23.14 11.54 9.18
N GLN A 186 24.24 11.23 8.46
CA GLN A 186 24.54 11.85 7.16
C GLN A 186 23.83 11.15 6.00
N ILE A 187 23.64 9.83 6.12
CA ILE A 187 23.05 8.97 5.09
C ILE A 187 21.52 8.91 5.21
N GLN A 188 21.02 8.74 6.43
CA GLN A 188 19.58 8.77 6.67
C GLN A 188 19.10 10.22 6.76
N LYS A 189 18.60 10.73 5.65
CA LYS A 189 17.67 11.86 5.73
C LYS A 189 16.47 11.43 6.60
N PRO A 190 15.87 12.36 7.38
CA PRO A 190 14.66 12.06 8.13
C PRO A 190 13.68 11.34 7.19
N LYS A 191 13.26 10.15 7.58
CA LYS A 191 12.32 9.38 6.75
C LYS A 191 11.06 10.21 6.66
N ASP A 192 10.75 10.68 5.46
CA ASP A 192 9.51 11.39 5.23
C ASP A 192 8.35 10.49 5.69
N THR A 193 7.73 10.87 6.81
CA THR A 193 6.63 10.12 7.41
C THR A 193 5.30 10.53 6.81
N THR A 194 5.27 11.62 6.04
CA THR A 194 4.03 12.12 5.43
C THR A 194 3.43 11.13 4.44
N CYS A 195 2.12 11.13 4.33
CA CYS A 195 1.39 10.28 3.41
C CYS A 195 0.48 11.10 2.47
N HIS A 196 0.13 10.48 1.35
CA HIS A 196 -0.92 11.02 0.48
C HIS A 196 -2.28 10.55 0.99
N LEU A 197 -3.19 11.49 1.21
CA LEU A 197 -4.56 11.19 1.56
C LEU A 197 -5.39 11.03 0.29
N VAL A 198 -5.97 9.85 0.10
CA VAL A 198 -6.82 9.57 -1.06
C VAL A 198 -8.27 9.46 -0.61
N THR A 199 -9.10 10.42 -1.01
CA THR A 199 -10.54 10.37 -0.68
C THR A 199 -11.27 9.46 -1.65
N LYS A 200 -12.26 8.71 -1.14
CA LYS A 200 -13.06 7.79 -1.96
C LYS A 200 -14.54 7.78 -1.56
N ILE A 201 -15.37 7.31 -2.48
CA ILE A 201 -16.77 6.99 -2.27
C ILE A 201 -16.97 5.49 -2.43
N GLY A 202 -17.70 4.87 -1.49
CA GLY A 202 -17.95 3.43 -1.47
C GLY A 202 -16.83 2.63 -0.81
N ASN A 203 -17.09 1.34 -0.58
CA ASN A 203 -16.24 0.45 0.20
C ASN A 203 -15.05 -0.14 -0.58
N GLN A 204 -15.09 -0.10 -1.92
CA GLN A 204 -14.02 -0.66 -2.74
C GLN A 204 -12.72 0.14 -2.61
N PRO A 205 -11.55 -0.52 -2.68
CA PRO A 205 -10.27 0.17 -2.73
C PRO A 205 -10.21 1.19 -3.88
N SER A 206 -9.56 2.32 -3.65
CA SER A 206 -9.35 3.32 -4.69
C SER A 206 -8.30 2.85 -5.70
N LYS A 207 -8.60 2.92 -7.00
CA LYS A 207 -7.61 2.65 -8.06
C LYS A 207 -6.41 3.60 -7.97
N LEU A 208 -6.62 4.89 -7.61
CA LEU A 208 -5.53 5.83 -7.39
C LEU A 208 -4.65 5.41 -6.21
N ALA A 209 -5.25 4.96 -5.11
CA ALA A 209 -4.52 4.47 -3.96
C ALA A 209 -3.66 3.23 -4.31
N GLN A 210 -4.18 2.35 -5.16
CA GLN A 210 -3.42 1.18 -5.62
C GLN A 210 -2.22 1.63 -6.47
N ILE A 211 -2.41 2.52 -7.46
CA ILE A 211 -1.32 3.06 -8.28
C ILE A 211 -0.23 3.69 -7.40
N LEU A 212 -0.61 4.49 -6.40
CA LEU A 212 0.35 5.12 -5.49
C LEU A 212 1.13 4.08 -4.67
N LYS A 213 0.47 3.05 -4.14
CA LYS A 213 1.13 1.95 -3.41
C LYS A 213 2.12 1.19 -4.29
N ASP A 214 1.73 0.85 -5.51
CA ASP A 214 2.58 0.12 -6.47
C ASP A 214 3.86 0.89 -6.81
N HIS A 215 3.83 2.23 -6.69
CA HIS A 215 4.99 3.10 -6.85
C HIS A 215 5.70 3.46 -5.53
N GLY A 216 5.38 2.77 -4.43
CA GLY A 216 6.07 2.90 -3.16
C GLY A 216 5.66 4.10 -2.29
N TYR A 217 4.56 4.80 -2.64
CA TYR A 217 4.07 5.92 -1.85
C TYR A 217 3.31 5.47 -0.60
N LYS A 218 3.53 6.17 0.51
CA LYS A 218 2.69 6.02 1.68
C LYS A 218 1.36 6.68 1.43
N ILE A 219 0.28 5.95 1.63
CA ILE A 219 -1.07 6.47 1.45
C ILE A 219 -1.98 6.13 2.65
N LYS A 220 -2.96 7.00 2.88
CA LYS A 220 -4.12 6.72 3.73
C LYS A 220 -5.38 6.93 2.89
N GLU A 221 -6.28 5.95 2.86
CA GLU A 221 -7.59 6.11 2.19
C GLU A 221 -8.61 6.64 3.18
N LEU A 222 -9.39 7.62 2.75
CA LEU A 222 -10.46 8.20 3.54
C LEU A 222 -11.80 8.10 2.81
N GLN A 223 -12.74 7.39 3.40
CA GLN A 223 -14.07 7.22 2.80
C GLN A 223 -14.99 8.37 3.21
N THR A 224 -15.25 9.29 2.28
CA THR A 224 -16.12 10.46 2.48
C THR A 224 -17.59 10.20 2.15
N GLY A 225 -17.88 9.09 1.49
CA GLY A 225 -19.24 8.74 1.12
C GLY A 225 -19.46 7.24 0.96
N GLU A 226 -20.70 6.86 1.08
CA GLU A 226 -21.17 5.49 0.95
C GLU A 226 -22.29 5.38 -0.07
N ILE A 227 -22.22 4.33 -0.90
CA ILE A 227 -23.26 4.04 -1.89
C ILE A 227 -24.23 3.04 -1.30
N SER A 228 -25.46 3.48 -1.11
CA SER A 228 -26.58 2.64 -0.72
C SER A 228 -27.48 2.37 -1.92
N TYR A 229 -27.57 1.11 -2.31
CA TYR A 229 -28.44 0.72 -3.42
C TYR A 229 -29.89 0.63 -2.94
N ARG A 230 -30.82 1.02 -3.83
CA ARG A 230 -32.24 0.78 -3.62
C ARG A 230 -32.62 -0.58 -4.18
N TYR A 231 -33.54 -1.23 -3.49
CA TYR A 231 -34.03 -2.57 -3.84
C TYR A 231 -35.51 -2.56 -4.20
N ASP A 232 -35.98 -1.44 -4.82
CA ASP A 232 -37.34 -1.34 -5.29
C ASP A 232 -37.60 -2.44 -6.36
N LEU A 233 -38.74 -3.09 -6.27
CA LEU A 233 -39.09 -4.13 -7.23
C LEU A 233 -39.43 -3.54 -8.61
N ILE A 234 -38.95 -4.19 -9.66
CA ILE A 234 -39.25 -3.87 -11.03
C ILE A 234 -40.46 -4.72 -11.46
N SER A 235 -41.56 -4.09 -11.87
CA SER A 235 -42.65 -4.79 -12.54
C SER A 235 -42.23 -5.24 -13.94
N LYS A 236 -42.47 -6.50 -14.25
CA LYS A 236 -42.20 -7.07 -15.58
C LYS A 236 -43.03 -6.37 -16.66
N GLU A 237 -44.28 -6.04 -16.37
CA GLU A 237 -45.21 -5.34 -17.25
C GLU A 237 -44.79 -3.90 -17.52
N GLU A 238 -44.24 -3.20 -16.52
CA GLU A 238 -43.68 -1.85 -16.72
C GLU A 238 -42.38 -1.92 -17.51
N LEU A 239 -41.49 -2.86 -17.20
CA LEU A 239 -40.23 -3.03 -17.94
C LEU A 239 -40.50 -3.42 -19.39
N ALA A 240 -41.51 -4.22 -19.68
CA ALA A 240 -41.87 -4.60 -21.06
C ALA A 240 -42.22 -3.42 -21.96
N LYS A 241 -42.70 -2.29 -21.41
CA LYS A 241 -43.05 -1.07 -22.16
C LYS A 241 -41.84 -0.17 -22.42
N VAL A 242 -40.72 -0.39 -21.76
CA VAL A 242 -39.52 0.45 -21.85
C VAL A 242 -38.78 0.17 -23.16
N THR A 243 -38.43 1.21 -23.89
CA THR A 243 -37.62 1.12 -25.11
C THR A 243 -36.14 1.44 -24.84
N TYR A 244 -35.85 2.38 -23.93
CA TYR A 244 -34.50 2.80 -23.61
C TYR A 244 -34.22 2.72 -22.13
N LEU A 245 -33.06 2.14 -21.75
CA LEU A 245 -32.49 2.16 -20.41
C LEU A 245 -31.24 3.04 -20.41
N ILE A 246 -31.29 4.18 -19.75
CA ILE A 246 -30.20 5.16 -19.73
C ILE A 246 -29.47 5.14 -18.40
N PHE A 247 -28.16 4.96 -18.45
CA PHE A 247 -27.27 4.92 -17.27
C PHE A 247 -26.22 6.04 -17.32
N THR A 248 -26.27 6.95 -16.35
CA THR A 248 -25.29 8.05 -16.24
C THR A 248 -24.20 7.77 -15.23
N SER A 249 -24.18 6.57 -14.65
CA SER A 249 -23.12 6.15 -13.73
C SER A 249 -23.03 4.63 -13.62
N ARG A 250 -21.81 4.14 -13.28
CA ARG A 250 -21.58 2.72 -12.97
C ARG A 250 -22.47 2.21 -11.82
N TYR A 251 -22.76 3.07 -10.85
CA TYR A 251 -23.65 2.70 -9.73
C TYR A 251 -25.11 2.56 -10.16
N GLY A 252 -25.53 3.31 -11.18
CA GLY A 252 -26.84 3.15 -11.80
C GLY A 252 -27.00 1.75 -12.42
N VAL A 253 -25.98 1.28 -13.17
CA VAL A 253 -25.95 -0.08 -13.71
C VAL A 253 -26.02 -1.14 -12.62
N HIS A 254 -25.13 -1.05 -11.62
CA HIS A 254 -25.11 -2.00 -10.49
C HIS A 254 -26.45 -2.02 -9.74
N GLY A 255 -27.05 -0.84 -9.49
CA GLY A 255 -28.34 -0.74 -8.80
C GLY A 255 -29.47 -1.37 -9.60
N PHE A 256 -29.53 -1.09 -10.91
CA PHE A 256 -30.53 -1.69 -11.81
C PHE A 256 -30.41 -3.23 -11.84
N MET A 257 -29.20 -3.75 -12.02
CA MET A 257 -29.00 -5.21 -12.05
C MET A 257 -29.35 -5.89 -10.73
N LYS A 258 -29.13 -5.21 -9.59
CA LYS A 258 -29.58 -5.69 -8.29
C LYS A 258 -31.12 -5.71 -8.16
N GLN A 259 -31.81 -4.67 -8.64
CA GLN A 259 -33.27 -4.61 -8.66
C GLN A 259 -33.85 -5.68 -9.58
N MET A 260 -33.28 -5.89 -10.78
CA MET A 260 -33.64 -6.98 -11.70
C MET A 260 -33.60 -8.33 -10.97
N LYS A 261 -32.46 -8.62 -10.31
CA LYS A 261 -32.29 -9.86 -9.55
C LYS A 261 -33.32 -10.00 -8.41
N SER A 262 -33.56 -8.92 -7.65
CA SER A 262 -34.54 -8.92 -6.56
C SER A 262 -35.97 -9.10 -7.07
N SER A 263 -36.25 -8.70 -8.32
CA SER A 263 -37.54 -8.85 -8.98
C SER A 263 -37.69 -10.18 -9.73
N ASN A 264 -36.74 -11.10 -9.57
CA ASN A 264 -36.68 -12.38 -10.28
C ASN A 264 -36.73 -12.22 -11.83
N LEU A 265 -36.09 -11.13 -12.34
CA LEU A 265 -35.95 -10.83 -13.75
C LEU A 265 -34.49 -11.09 -14.17
N ASP A 266 -34.29 -11.47 -15.44
CA ASP A 266 -32.96 -11.73 -16.00
C ASP A 266 -32.74 -11.00 -17.34
N LEU A 267 -31.57 -11.22 -17.97
CA LEU A 267 -31.18 -10.54 -19.20
C LEU A 267 -32.14 -10.75 -20.37
N ARG A 268 -32.93 -11.81 -20.41
CA ARG A 268 -33.93 -12.07 -21.45
C ARG A 268 -35.05 -11.02 -21.46
N ASN A 269 -35.28 -10.37 -20.29
CA ASN A 269 -36.25 -9.28 -20.18
C ASN A 269 -35.72 -7.95 -20.75
N LEU A 270 -34.46 -7.92 -21.20
CA LEU A 270 -33.79 -6.75 -21.74
C LEU A 270 -33.54 -6.86 -23.27
N PHE A 271 -33.95 -7.97 -23.89
CA PHE A 271 -33.60 -8.32 -25.29
C PHE A 271 -34.02 -7.25 -26.32
N ASP A 272 -35.17 -6.64 -26.12
CA ASP A 272 -35.77 -5.64 -27.03
C ASP A 272 -35.50 -4.18 -26.60
N LYS A 273 -34.60 -3.96 -25.65
CA LYS A 273 -34.33 -2.64 -25.07
C LYS A 273 -32.98 -2.11 -25.49
N LYS A 274 -32.92 -0.81 -25.81
CA LYS A 274 -31.65 -0.14 -26.11
C LYS A 274 -30.97 0.34 -24.83
N MET A 275 -29.71 -0.03 -24.66
CA MET A 275 -28.86 0.33 -23.53
C MET A 275 -28.04 1.56 -23.86
N VAL A 276 -28.20 2.62 -23.06
CA VAL A 276 -27.55 3.91 -23.28
C VAL A 276 -26.68 4.27 -22.09
N VAL A 277 -25.43 4.64 -22.36
CA VAL A 277 -24.47 5.00 -21.32
C VAL A 277 -23.86 6.38 -21.57
N VAL A 278 -23.46 7.07 -20.49
CA VAL A 278 -22.88 8.40 -20.59
C VAL A 278 -21.41 8.40 -20.97
N GLY A 279 -20.71 7.27 -20.88
CA GLY A 279 -19.28 7.16 -21.16
C GLY A 279 -18.67 5.82 -20.81
N GLU A 280 -17.40 5.62 -21.19
CA GLU A 280 -16.68 4.34 -21.16
C GLU A 280 -16.73 3.62 -19.79
N LYS A 281 -16.50 4.33 -18.68
CA LYS A 281 -16.55 3.70 -17.33
C LYS A 281 -17.90 3.05 -17.00
N THR A 282 -18.99 3.58 -17.57
CA THR A 282 -20.34 3.01 -17.39
C THR A 282 -20.58 1.86 -18.35
N LYS A 283 -20.08 1.99 -19.58
CA LYS A 283 -20.06 0.95 -20.59
C LYS A 283 -19.33 -0.31 -20.13
N ASP A 284 -18.12 -0.15 -19.55
CA ASP A 284 -17.33 -1.26 -19.01
C ASP A 284 -18.10 -2.05 -17.94
N VAL A 285 -18.82 -1.36 -17.06
CA VAL A 285 -19.63 -2.02 -16.04
C VAL A 285 -20.82 -2.75 -16.65
N LEU A 286 -21.47 -2.19 -17.66
CA LEU A 286 -22.56 -2.86 -18.37
C LEU A 286 -22.05 -4.15 -19.04
N MET A 287 -20.86 -4.08 -19.65
CA MET A 287 -20.20 -5.23 -20.29
C MET A 287 -19.87 -6.35 -19.27
N GLN A 288 -19.53 -6.02 -18.02
CA GLN A 288 -19.32 -7.03 -16.96
C GLN A 288 -20.57 -7.87 -16.68
N TYR A 289 -21.74 -7.35 -16.99
CA TYR A 289 -23.01 -8.09 -16.92
C TYR A 289 -23.38 -8.77 -18.26
N GLY A 290 -22.49 -8.77 -19.25
CA GLY A 290 -22.70 -9.38 -20.56
C GLY A 290 -23.61 -8.55 -21.48
N ILE A 291 -23.76 -7.25 -21.23
CA ILE A 291 -24.60 -6.34 -22.01
C ILE A 291 -23.71 -5.31 -22.73
N ILE A 292 -23.88 -5.18 -24.02
CA ILE A 292 -23.20 -4.17 -24.82
C ILE A 292 -24.09 -2.91 -24.87
N ALA A 293 -23.49 -1.74 -24.69
CA ALA A 293 -24.24 -0.49 -24.87
C ALA A 293 -24.51 -0.21 -26.35
N ASP A 294 -25.76 0.12 -26.68
CA ASP A 294 -26.17 0.48 -28.03
C ASP A 294 -25.77 1.91 -28.39
N LEU A 295 -25.86 2.83 -27.43
CA LEU A 295 -25.57 4.24 -27.64
C LEU A 295 -24.69 4.82 -26.53
N MET A 296 -23.73 5.65 -26.96
CA MET A 296 -22.84 6.41 -26.07
C MET A 296 -22.42 7.70 -26.81
N PRO A 297 -22.47 8.89 -26.19
CA PRO A 297 -21.97 10.11 -26.81
C PRO A 297 -20.45 10.08 -26.99
N GLU A 298 -19.93 10.74 -28.01
CA GLU A 298 -18.50 10.84 -28.28
C GLU A 298 -17.77 11.53 -27.13
N GLU A 299 -18.33 12.59 -26.60
CA GLU A 299 -17.83 13.29 -25.42
C GLU A 299 -18.67 13.00 -24.19
N VAL A 300 -18.02 12.67 -23.09
CA VAL A 300 -18.69 12.34 -21.82
C VAL A 300 -19.40 13.56 -21.24
N GLY A 301 -20.70 13.43 -21.02
CA GLY A 301 -21.47 14.50 -20.40
C GLY A 301 -22.98 14.35 -20.53
N GLU A 302 -23.73 14.84 -19.54
CA GLU A 302 -25.19 14.76 -19.57
C GLU A 302 -25.79 15.61 -20.71
N THR A 303 -25.13 16.72 -21.07
CA THR A 303 -25.55 17.58 -22.20
C THR A 303 -25.38 16.84 -23.53
N ASN A 304 -24.21 16.27 -23.80
CA ASN A 304 -23.94 15.53 -25.03
C ASN A 304 -24.82 14.29 -25.15
N LEU A 305 -25.08 13.61 -24.02
CA LEU A 305 -26.03 12.50 -23.98
C LEU A 305 -27.45 12.97 -24.31
N SER A 306 -27.85 14.16 -23.83
CA SER A 306 -29.17 14.71 -24.14
C SER A 306 -29.32 15.06 -25.60
N GLU A 307 -28.30 15.62 -26.26
CA GLU A 307 -28.31 15.93 -27.68
C GLU A 307 -28.35 14.64 -28.52
N LEU A 308 -27.56 13.63 -28.19
CA LEU A 308 -27.60 12.33 -28.81
C LEU A 308 -29.02 11.74 -28.74
N MET A 309 -29.60 11.71 -27.56
CA MET A 309 -30.92 11.11 -27.35
C MET A 309 -32.04 11.86 -28.05
N LYS A 310 -31.97 13.17 -28.23
CA LYS A 310 -32.96 13.92 -29.02
C LYS A 310 -33.01 13.50 -30.47
N GLN A 311 -31.92 12.99 -31.04
CA GLN A 311 -31.86 12.51 -32.42
C GLN A 311 -32.38 11.07 -32.57
N GLU A 312 -32.38 10.30 -31.49
CA GLU A 312 -32.67 8.88 -31.47
C GLU A 312 -34.09 8.52 -31.07
N VAL A 313 -34.80 9.40 -30.31
CA VAL A 313 -36.08 9.08 -29.70
C VAL A 313 -37.25 9.75 -30.40
N ASP A 314 -38.40 9.10 -30.41
CA ASP A 314 -39.66 9.65 -30.87
C ASP A 314 -40.78 9.58 -29.79
N ALA A 315 -41.97 10.09 -30.11
CA ALA A 315 -43.10 10.25 -29.20
C ALA A 315 -43.63 8.93 -28.59
N LYS A 316 -43.34 7.80 -29.21
CA LYS A 316 -43.80 6.47 -28.75
C LYS A 316 -42.84 5.83 -27.75
N ASP A 317 -41.63 6.39 -27.62
CA ASP A 317 -40.59 5.81 -26.77
C ASP A 317 -40.88 6.00 -25.31
N VAL A 318 -40.49 5.01 -24.52
CA VAL A 318 -40.56 5.01 -23.06
C VAL A 318 -39.17 4.83 -22.50
N ILE A 319 -38.68 5.82 -21.79
CA ILE A 319 -37.32 5.86 -21.25
C ILE A 319 -37.34 5.64 -19.74
N TRP A 320 -36.53 4.71 -19.27
CA TRP A 320 -36.11 4.69 -17.87
C TRP A 320 -34.74 5.32 -17.71
N TYR A 321 -34.69 6.44 -17.00
CA TYR A 321 -33.47 7.13 -16.62
C TYR A 321 -32.97 6.62 -15.27
N CYS A 322 -32.04 5.68 -15.29
CA CYS A 322 -31.48 4.97 -14.15
C CYS A 322 -30.34 5.77 -13.52
N LYS A 323 -30.60 6.49 -12.45
CA LYS A 323 -29.68 7.47 -11.85
C LYS A 323 -29.55 7.35 -10.33
N GLY A 324 -28.60 8.09 -9.75
CA GLY A 324 -28.56 8.34 -8.31
C GLY A 324 -29.55 9.44 -7.90
N ARG A 325 -29.97 9.47 -6.63
CA ARG A 325 -30.95 10.46 -6.12
C ARG A 325 -30.51 11.91 -6.39
N SER A 326 -29.24 12.23 -6.25
CA SER A 326 -28.66 13.55 -6.51
C SER A 326 -28.20 13.77 -7.96
N GLY A 327 -28.53 12.88 -8.88
CA GLY A 327 -28.20 13.01 -10.30
C GLY A 327 -28.90 14.21 -10.97
N GLY A 328 -28.31 14.71 -12.06
CA GLY A 328 -28.83 15.86 -12.79
C GLY A 328 -30.24 15.63 -13.36
N GLU A 329 -30.93 16.71 -13.70
CA GLU A 329 -32.26 16.71 -14.31
C GLU A 329 -32.22 17.13 -15.78
N LYS A 330 -31.06 17.47 -16.33
CA LYS A 330 -30.93 18.03 -17.69
C LYS A 330 -31.48 17.07 -18.74
N LEU A 331 -31.12 15.81 -18.66
CA LEU A 331 -31.59 14.77 -19.59
C LEU A 331 -33.11 14.65 -19.56
N LYS A 332 -33.72 14.57 -18.39
CA LYS A 332 -35.17 14.49 -18.24
C LYS A 332 -35.85 15.71 -18.84
N LYS A 333 -35.38 16.90 -18.49
CA LYS A 333 -35.94 18.17 -19.02
C LYS A 333 -35.83 18.24 -20.54
N ALA A 334 -34.76 17.75 -21.11
CA ALA A 334 -34.53 17.74 -22.57
C ALA A 334 -35.43 16.77 -23.32
N LEU A 335 -35.75 15.61 -22.73
CA LEU A 335 -36.48 14.55 -23.43
C LEU A 335 -37.99 14.49 -23.10
N THR A 336 -38.43 15.00 -21.96
CA THR A 336 -39.86 15.03 -21.58
C THR A 336 -40.78 15.69 -22.64
N PRO A 337 -40.35 16.72 -23.41
CA PRO A 337 -41.18 17.29 -24.49
C PRO A 337 -41.37 16.35 -25.69
N ILE A 338 -40.52 15.30 -25.82
CA ILE A 338 -40.48 14.42 -26.97
C ILE A 338 -41.16 13.08 -26.68
N CYS A 339 -40.84 12.48 -25.52
CA CYS A 339 -41.23 11.12 -25.14
C CYS A 339 -41.50 10.96 -23.64
N GLN A 340 -41.97 9.77 -23.26
CA GLN A 340 -42.20 9.46 -21.83
C GLN A 340 -40.86 9.14 -21.11
N VAL A 341 -40.49 9.96 -20.12
CA VAL A 341 -39.27 9.76 -19.33
C VAL A 341 -39.62 9.50 -17.87
N THR A 342 -39.23 8.34 -17.36
CA THR A 342 -39.36 7.95 -15.96
C THR A 342 -38.00 7.87 -15.28
N GLU A 343 -37.78 8.67 -14.25
CA GLU A 343 -36.56 8.56 -13.42
C GLU A 343 -36.70 7.37 -12.48
N LYS A 344 -35.71 6.49 -12.53
CA LYS A 344 -35.60 5.36 -11.61
C LYS A 344 -34.36 5.58 -10.74
N ILE A 345 -34.58 5.78 -9.44
CA ILE A 345 -33.49 6.00 -8.49
C ILE A 345 -32.89 4.66 -8.11
N MET A 346 -31.66 4.41 -8.52
CA MET A 346 -30.96 3.14 -8.33
C MET A 346 -30.11 3.11 -7.08
N TYR A 347 -29.61 4.27 -6.64
CA TYR A 347 -28.73 4.38 -5.48
C TYR A 347 -28.76 5.78 -4.88
N GLU A 348 -28.27 5.86 -3.66
CA GLU A 348 -28.00 7.10 -2.95
C GLU A 348 -26.52 7.16 -2.58
N ASN A 349 -25.94 8.36 -2.69
CA ASN A 349 -24.59 8.62 -2.28
C ASN A 349 -24.64 9.40 -0.96
N ASN A 350 -24.62 8.66 0.16
CA ASN A 350 -24.73 9.20 1.49
C ASN A 350 -23.39 9.72 2.01
N ARG A 351 -23.42 10.78 2.81
CA ARG A 351 -22.25 11.25 3.54
C ARG A 351 -21.85 10.19 4.56
N LYS A 352 -20.54 9.91 4.65
CA LYS A 352 -19.98 9.09 5.71
C LYS A 352 -19.23 9.97 6.69
N THR A 353 -19.48 9.78 7.98
CA THR A 353 -18.71 10.44 9.03
C THR A 353 -17.28 9.88 9.02
N LEU A 354 -16.29 10.77 9.05
CA LEU A 354 -14.89 10.42 9.11
C LEU A 354 -14.55 10.02 10.54
N SER A 355 -14.14 8.76 10.73
CA SER A 355 -13.83 8.22 12.05
C SER A 355 -12.50 8.76 12.59
N GLU A 356 -11.59 9.12 11.70
CA GLU A 356 -10.26 9.60 12.07
C GLU A 356 -9.66 10.41 10.92
N ILE A 357 -9.45 11.70 11.16
CA ILE A 357 -8.73 12.58 10.24
C ILE A 357 -7.29 12.62 10.71
N PRO A 358 -6.30 12.34 9.82
CA PRO A 358 -4.88 12.40 10.19
C PRO A 358 -4.48 13.82 10.57
N GLU A 359 -3.47 13.95 11.42
CA GLU A 359 -2.89 15.26 11.72
C GLU A 359 -2.26 15.86 10.46
N ILE A 360 -2.40 17.17 10.31
CA ILE A 360 -1.97 17.89 9.11
C ILE A 360 -0.47 17.71 8.82
N LYS A 361 0.35 17.66 9.88
CA LYS A 361 1.81 17.41 9.78
C LYS A 361 2.18 16.08 9.13
N ASP A 362 1.26 15.09 9.15
CA ASP A 362 1.47 13.77 8.58
C ASP A 362 0.97 13.67 7.14
N ILE A 363 0.42 14.77 6.60
CA ILE A 363 -0.18 14.79 5.25
C ILE A 363 0.65 15.64 4.30
N ARG A 364 1.01 15.03 3.18
CA ARG A 364 1.72 15.70 2.08
C ARG A 364 0.75 16.33 1.07
N SER A 365 -0.31 15.63 0.74
CA SER A 365 -1.36 16.12 -0.16
C SER A 365 -2.66 15.34 0.02
N VAL A 366 -3.77 15.86 -0.49
CA VAL A 366 -5.06 15.17 -0.53
C VAL A 366 -5.62 15.14 -1.94
N SER A 367 -6.13 13.98 -2.37
CA SER A 367 -6.70 13.77 -3.71
C SER A 367 -8.20 13.60 -3.67
N PHE A 368 -8.89 14.30 -4.58
CA PHE A 368 -10.33 14.27 -4.73
C PHE A 368 -10.75 13.81 -6.13
N THR A 369 -11.47 12.70 -6.19
CA THR A 369 -11.98 12.12 -7.43
C THR A 369 -13.37 12.60 -7.82
N CYS A 370 -13.97 13.49 -7.03
CA CYS A 370 -15.23 14.19 -7.34
C CYS A 370 -15.47 15.35 -6.37
N ALA A 371 -16.26 16.34 -6.82
CA ALA A 371 -16.62 17.53 -6.06
C ALA A 371 -17.30 17.22 -4.72
N SER A 372 -18.22 16.24 -4.69
CA SER A 372 -18.92 15.87 -3.45
C SER A 372 -17.99 15.30 -2.39
N SER A 373 -16.89 14.62 -2.78
CA SER A 373 -15.89 14.13 -1.85
C SER A 373 -15.09 15.27 -1.22
N ALA A 374 -14.73 16.28 -2.01
CA ALA A 374 -14.07 17.49 -1.52
C ALA A 374 -14.95 18.23 -0.50
N ARG A 375 -16.20 18.56 -0.88
CA ARG A 375 -17.14 19.22 0.03
C ARG A 375 -17.29 18.47 1.35
N ARG A 376 -17.57 17.17 1.30
CA ARG A 376 -17.78 16.32 2.48
C ARG A 376 -16.57 16.22 3.39
N PHE A 377 -15.38 16.22 2.81
CA PHE A 377 -14.14 16.23 3.56
C PHE A 377 -13.98 17.54 4.34
N PHE A 378 -14.01 18.68 3.66
CA PHE A 378 -13.81 19.99 4.27
C PHE A 378 -14.94 20.38 5.24
N ASP A 379 -16.16 19.89 5.05
CA ASP A 379 -17.27 20.10 5.99
C ASP A 379 -17.11 19.36 7.32
N GLN A 380 -16.11 18.46 7.43
CA GLN A 380 -15.88 17.65 8.64
C GLN A 380 -14.60 18.03 9.38
N LEU A 381 -13.80 18.96 8.87
CA LEU A 381 -12.53 19.37 9.48
C LEU A 381 -12.70 20.30 10.69
N GLY A 382 -13.88 20.88 10.90
CA GLY A 382 -14.12 21.81 12.02
C GLY A 382 -13.16 22.98 12.04
N GLU A 383 -12.52 23.19 13.20
CA GLU A 383 -11.57 24.31 13.43
C GLU A 383 -10.28 24.18 12.64
N GLU A 384 -9.87 22.96 12.27
CA GLU A 384 -8.65 22.74 11.49
C GLU A 384 -8.80 23.10 10.01
N LYS A 385 -10.04 23.35 9.54
CA LYS A 385 -10.35 23.58 8.12
C LYS A 385 -9.45 24.63 7.48
N GLN A 386 -9.17 25.73 8.18
CA GLN A 386 -8.36 26.82 7.65
C GLN A 386 -6.91 26.39 7.40
N GLN A 387 -6.32 25.61 8.30
CA GLN A 387 -4.96 25.11 8.14
C GLN A 387 -4.84 24.15 6.94
N TRP A 388 -5.86 23.32 6.69
CA TRP A 388 -5.91 22.44 5.53
C TRP A 388 -6.02 23.21 4.22
N ILE A 389 -6.84 24.28 4.20
CA ILE A 389 -7.03 25.14 3.03
C ILE A 389 -5.71 25.82 2.62
N GLU A 390 -4.94 26.30 3.59
CA GLU A 390 -3.75 27.10 3.38
C GLU A 390 -2.49 26.28 3.09
N ASN A 391 -2.36 25.09 3.69
CA ASN A 391 -1.08 24.39 3.73
C ASN A 391 -1.05 23.10 2.93
N ILE A 392 -2.19 22.46 2.65
CA ILE A 392 -2.19 21.14 2.03
C ILE A 392 -2.54 21.21 0.55
N PRO A 393 -1.63 20.78 -0.36
CA PRO A 393 -1.94 20.66 -1.78
C PRO A 393 -3.11 19.69 -2.03
N CYS A 394 -4.11 20.17 -2.76
CA CYS A 394 -5.29 19.42 -3.15
C CYS A 394 -5.22 19.04 -4.63
N ILE A 395 -5.21 17.74 -4.91
CA ILE A 395 -5.19 17.21 -6.28
C ILE A 395 -6.62 16.91 -6.72
N SER A 396 -7.09 17.58 -7.77
CA SER A 396 -8.41 17.38 -8.34
C SER A 396 -8.36 16.54 -9.62
N ILE A 397 -9.38 15.71 -9.83
CA ILE A 397 -9.51 14.88 -11.04
C ILE A 397 -9.94 15.69 -12.27
N GLY A 398 -10.33 16.94 -12.13
CA GLY A 398 -10.75 17.79 -13.23
C GLY A 398 -11.67 18.93 -12.80
N GLU A 399 -12.06 19.75 -13.75
CA GLU A 399 -12.68 21.07 -13.62
C GLU A 399 -13.80 21.18 -12.56
N LYS A 400 -14.76 20.24 -12.56
CA LYS A 400 -15.87 20.28 -11.58
C LYS A 400 -15.38 20.16 -10.14
N THR A 401 -14.36 19.37 -9.91
CA THR A 401 -13.75 19.17 -8.58
C THR A 401 -12.90 20.38 -8.21
N THR A 402 -12.18 20.93 -9.18
CA THR A 402 -11.40 22.16 -9.02
C THR A 402 -12.28 23.33 -8.62
N LYS A 403 -13.39 23.57 -9.33
CA LYS A 403 -14.35 24.62 -8.98
C LYS A 403 -14.88 24.47 -7.55
N GLN A 404 -15.18 23.25 -7.14
CA GLN A 404 -15.62 23.00 -5.76
C GLN A 404 -14.53 23.32 -4.73
N LEU A 405 -13.27 23.01 -5.01
CA LEU A 405 -12.15 23.35 -4.13
C LEU A 405 -11.92 24.87 -4.06
N GLN A 406 -12.06 25.58 -5.19
CA GLN A 406 -12.01 27.05 -5.25
C GLN A 406 -13.13 27.68 -4.44
N GLU A 407 -14.38 27.19 -4.55
CA GLU A 407 -15.51 27.64 -3.74
C GLU A 407 -15.29 27.41 -2.23
N ILE A 408 -14.54 26.37 -1.85
CA ILE A 408 -14.17 26.11 -0.45
C ILE A 408 -13.06 27.06 0.03
N GLY A 409 -12.30 27.66 -0.90
CA GLY A 409 -11.22 28.61 -0.63
C GLY A 409 -9.82 27.97 -0.62
N VAL A 410 -9.66 26.73 -1.11
CA VAL A 410 -8.37 26.05 -1.15
C VAL A 410 -7.37 26.83 -2.00
N GLN A 411 -6.17 27.09 -1.44
CA GLN A 411 -5.15 27.92 -2.09
C GLN A 411 -4.25 27.13 -3.04
N HIS A 412 -3.92 25.89 -2.69
CA HIS A 412 -3.02 25.05 -3.47
C HIS A 412 -3.80 23.93 -4.17
N ILE A 413 -4.25 24.18 -5.40
CA ILE A 413 -4.99 23.23 -6.21
C ILE A 413 -4.16 22.81 -7.42
N LEU A 414 -4.00 21.51 -7.60
CA LEU A 414 -3.37 20.89 -8.75
C LEU A 414 -4.41 20.07 -9.51
N GLU A 415 -4.84 20.59 -10.67
CA GLU A 415 -5.79 19.90 -11.53
C GLU A 415 -5.07 18.89 -12.43
N SER A 416 -5.58 17.67 -12.53
CA SER A 416 -5.08 16.68 -13.48
C SER A 416 -5.43 17.07 -14.92
N LYS A 417 -4.53 16.75 -15.84
CA LYS A 417 -4.65 17.10 -17.26
C LYS A 417 -5.91 16.53 -17.91
N ASP A 418 -6.30 15.36 -17.46
CA ASP A 418 -7.51 14.66 -17.88
C ASP A 418 -8.17 13.97 -16.65
N THR A 419 -9.36 13.38 -16.84
CA THR A 419 -10.12 12.75 -15.75
C THR A 419 -9.68 11.31 -15.47
N THR A 420 -8.38 10.99 -15.63
CA THR A 420 -7.81 9.67 -15.36
C THR A 420 -7.04 9.62 -14.04
N TYR A 421 -6.89 8.43 -13.48
CA TYR A 421 -6.07 8.23 -12.27
C TYR A 421 -4.57 8.32 -12.58
N GLY A 422 -4.15 8.02 -13.82
CA GLY A 422 -2.78 8.21 -14.27
C GLY A 422 -2.37 9.68 -14.25
N SER A 423 -3.19 10.56 -14.82
CA SER A 423 -2.96 12.01 -14.80
C SER A 423 -2.97 12.60 -13.38
N MET A 424 -3.82 12.08 -12.47
CA MET A 424 -3.77 12.44 -11.05
C MET A 424 -2.45 12.02 -10.40
N PHE A 425 -1.96 10.82 -10.72
CA PHE A 425 -0.68 10.33 -10.22
C PHE A 425 0.48 11.23 -10.67
N ASP A 426 0.50 11.67 -11.93
CA ASP A 426 1.52 12.58 -12.44
C ASP A 426 1.50 13.91 -11.68
N LYS A 427 0.32 14.46 -11.37
CA LYS A 427 0.20 15.67 -10.56
C LYS A 427 0.66 15.49 -9.10
N ILE A 428 0.44 14.31 -8.52
CA ILE A 428 0.98 13.99 -7.20
C ILE A 428 2.51 13.96 -7.25
N LYS A 429 3.12 13.40 -8.29
CA LYS A 429 4.58 13.45 -8.50
C LYS A 429 5.11 14.88 -8.62
N GLU A 430 4.45 15.73 -9.39
CA GLU A 430 4.83 17.14 -9.53
C GLU A 430 4.80 17.87 -8.19
N SER A 431 3.85 17.57 -7.32
CA SER A 431 3.74 18.18 -5.97
C SER A 431 4.87 17.79 -5.02
N MET A 432 5.74 16.86 -5.42
CA MET A 432 6.86 16.37 -4.62
C MET A 432 8.23 16.94 -5.03
N LEU A 433 8.29 17.59 -6.17
CA LEU A 433 9.46 18.30 -6.66
C LEU A 433 9.46 19.74 -6.14
#